data_a619afd355d4dcdf707c7445d5dfbbaf
#
_entry.id   a619afd355d4dcdf707c7445d5dfbbaf
#
_cell.length_a   1.000
_cell.length_b   1.000
_cell.length_c   1.000
_cell.angle_alpha   90.00
_cell.angle_beta   90.00
_cell.angle_gamma   90.00
#
_symmetry.space_group_name_H-M   'P 1'
#
loop_
_entity.id
_entity.type
_entity.pdbx_description
1 polymer ?
#
loop_
_entity_poly.entity_id
_entity_poly.type
_entity_poly.pdbx_seq_one_letter_code
_entity_poly.pdbx_strand_id
1 'polypeptide(L)'
;MAENTDVWQGTLALMVLKTLQTMGSLHGYGIARRIEQVSGSLVSVKYGTLYPALLKLEQEGYVTAQWGISDNNRRAKYYSLTRAGKRQLEKEARQWGQTTTVMGRFFSPGEGLP
;
A
#
# COMPACT_ATOMS: atom_id res chain seq x y z
N MET A 1 -1.78 17.63 -6.32
CA MET A 1 -2.09 18.42 -5.12
C MET A 1 -1.30 17.90 -3.96
N ALA A 2 -0.68 18.79 -3.21
CA ALA A 2 0.16 18.39 -2.08
C ALA A 2 -0.63 17.69 -0.98
N GLU A 3 -1.83 18.17 -0.72
CA GLU A 3 -2.68 17.59 0.31
C GLU A 3 -3.08 16.14 0.01
N ASN A 4 -3.17 15.78 -1.27
CA ASN A 4 -3.47 14.40 -1.63
C ASN A 4 -2.35 13.46 -1.20
N THR A 5 -1.10 13.91 -1.36
CA THR A 5 0.05 13.13 -0.94
C THR A 5 0.00 12.85 0.55
N ASP A 6 -0.32 13.88 1.35
CA ASP A 6 -0.39 13.74 2.80
C ASP A 6 -1.51 12.80 3.23
N VAL A 7 -2.67 12.89 2.58
CA VAL A 7 -3.81 12.04 2.90
C VAL A 7 -3.48 10.57 2.66
N TRP A 8 -2.88 10.27 1.51
CA TRP A 8 -2.62 8.88 1.15
C TRP A 8 -1.36 8.31 1.80
N GLN A 9 -0.47 9.17 2.28
CA GLN A 9 0.79 8.73 2.87
C GLN A 9 0.58 7.84 4.09
N GLY A 10 -0.43 8.15 4.90
CA GLY A 10 -0.74 7.36 6.09
C GLY A 10 -1.24 5.94 5.77
N THR A 11 -1.71 5.70 4.56
CA THR A 11 -2.23 4.40 4.15
C THR A 11 -1.38 3.74 3.08
N LEU A 12 -0.29 4.38 2.66
CA LEU A 12 0.53 3.86 1.58
C LEU A 12 1.14 2.50 1.92
N ALA A 13 1.64 2.34 3.13
CA ALA A 13 2.21 1.06 3.55
C ALA A 13 1.19 -0.07 3.44
N LEU A 14 -0.05 0.19 3.87
CA LEU A 14 -1.12 -0.79 3.78
C LEU A 14 -1.41 -1.14 2.31
N MET A 15 -1.45 -0.13 1.44
CA MET A 15 -1.67 -0.36 0.01
C MET A 15 -0.55 -1.20 -0.61
N VAL A 16 0.70 -0.94 -0.22
CA VAL A 16 1.85 -1.69 -0.71
C VAL A 16 1.76 -3.15 -0.25
N LEU A 17 1.51 -3.37 1.03
CA LEU A 17 1.43 -4.73 1.57
C LEU A 17 0.30 -5.52 0.90
N LYS A 18 -0.85 -4.89 0.71
CA LYS A 18 -1.98 -5.54 0.07
C LYS A 18 -1.70 -5.83 -1.40
N THR A 19 -1.04 -4.92 -2.08
CA THR A 19 -0.65 -5.13 -3.47
C THR A 19 0.26 -6.35 -3.61
N LEU A 20 1.26 -6.46 -2.73
CA LEU A 20 2.18 -7.60 -2.79
C LEU A 20 1.50 -8.90 -2.42
N GLN A 21 0.53 -8.86 -1.50
CA GLN A 21 -0.25 -10.06 -1.18
C GLN A 21 -1.05 -10.55 -2.39
N THR A 22 -1.68 -9.62 -3.08
CA THR A 22 -2.58 -9.95 -4.19
C THR A 22 -1.83 -10.33 -5.46
N MET A 23 -0.78 -9.58 -5.77
CA MET A 23 -0.08 -9.69 -7.05
C MET A 23 1.17 -10.56 -6.98
N GLY A 24 1.69 -10.80 -5.77
CA GLY A 24 2.98 -11.45 -5.62
C GLY A 24 4.12 -10.45 -5.77
N SER A 25 5.29 -10.95 -6.13
CA SER A 25 6.50 -10.15 -6.23
C SER A 25 6.39 -9.10 -7.34
N LEU A 26 6.71 -7.85 -7.03
CA LEU A 26 6.65 -6.75 -7.98
C LEU A 26 7.80 -5.79 -7.75
N HIS A 27 8.29 -5.16 -8.82
CA HIS A 27 9.20 -4.02 -8.69
C HIS A 27 8.39 -2.75 -8.40
N GLY A 28 9.10 -1.67 -8.04
CA GLY A 28 8.44 -0.43 -7.62
C GLY A 28 7.45 0.13 -8.63
N TYR A 29 7.83 0.12 -9.91
CA TYR A 29 6.94 0.58 -10.97
C TYR A 29 5.63 -0.21 -10.97
N GLY A 30 5.73 -1.53 -10.85
CA GLY A 30 4.55 -2.38 -10.83
C GLY A 30 3.66 -2.13 -9.62
N ILE A 31 4.26 -1.88 -8.46
CA ILE A 31 3.51 -1.56 -7.26
C ILE A 31 2.74 -0.26 -7.45
N ALA A 32 3.43 0.78 -7.89
CA ALA A 32 2.80 2.10 -8.09
C ALA A 32 1.66 2.02 -9.10
N ARG A 33 1.90 1.32 -10.20
CA ARG A 33 0.91 1.19 -11.26
C ARG A 33 -0.32 0.44 -10.76
N ARG A 34 -0.12 -0.63 -9.99
CA ARG A 34 -1.26 -1.39 -9.48
C ARG A 34 -2.10 -0.59 -8.50
N ILE A 35 -1.45 0.19 -7.63
CA ILE A 35 -2.17 1.06 -6.70
C ILE A 35 -3.01 2.08 -7.49
N GLU A 36 -2.44 2.66 -8.53
CA GLU A 36 -3.16 3.59 -9.38
C GLU A 36 -4.38 2.92 -10.01
N GLN A 37 -4.20 1.72 -10.56
CA GLN A 37 -5.30 0.97 -11.19
C GLN A 37 -6.42 0.66 -10.20
N VAL A 38 -6.05 0.13 -9.03
CA VAL A 38 -7.05 -0.26 -8.03
C VAL A 38 -7.82 0.95 -7.53
N SER A 39 -7.15 2.08 -7.42
CA SER A 39 -7.79 3.32 -6.93
C SER A 39 -8.63 4.01 -7.98
N GLY A 40 -8.67 3.51 -9.22
CA GLY A 40 -9.36 4.19 -10.31
C GLY A 40 -8.73 5.54 -10.62
N SER A 41 -7.42 5.61 -10.53
CA SER A 41 -6.60 6.80 -10.76
C SER A 41 -6.82 7.91 -9.73
N LEU A 42 -7.47 7.61 -8.62
CA LEU A 42 -7.59 8.58 -7.52
C LEU A 42 -6.29 8.75 -6.75
N VAL A 43 -5.44 7.72 -6.75
CA VAL A 43 -4.14 7.76 -6.08
C VAL A 43 -3.06 7.65 -7.14
N SER A 44 -2.17 8.64 -7.18
CA SER A 44 -0.99 8.61 -8.02
C SER A 44 0.22 8.58 -7.10
N VAL A 45 0.95 7.48 -7.11
CA VAL A 45 2.06 7.28 -6.19
C VAL A 45 3.35 7.68 -6.88
N LYS A 46 3.98 8.72 -6.35
CA LYS A 46 5.27 9.17 -6.86
C LYS A 46 6.39 8.34 -6.27
N TYR A 47 7.42 8.12 -7.06
CA TYR A 47 8.55 7.31 -6.61
C TYR A 47 9.28 7.92 -5.41
N GLY A 48 9.32 9.25 -5.33
CA GLY A 48 9.91 9.93 -4.19
C GLY A 48 9.18 9.65 -2.88
N THR A 49 7.93 9.22 -2.94
CA THR A 49 7.15 8.81 -1.78
C THR A 49 7.20 7.29 -1.60
N LEU A 50 7.15 6.56 -2.70
CA LEU A 50 7.07 5.10 -2.67
C LEU A 50 8.36 4.45 -2.15
N TYR A 51 9.51 4.86 -2.67
CA TYR A 51 10.76 4.18 -2.31
C TYR A 51 11.14 4.33 -0.85
N PRO A 52 10.98 5.51 -0.21
CA PRO A 52 11.18 5.58 1.24
C PRO A 52 10.24 4.65 2.02
N ALA A 53 8.98 4.50 1.56
CA ALA A 53 8.04 3.59 2.21
C ALA A 53 8.49 2.15 2.06
N LEU A 54 8.96 1.76 0.88
CA LEU A 54 9.48 0.42 0.64
C LEU A 54 10.71 0.13 1.49
N LEU A 55 11.60 1.11 1.60
CA LEU A 55 12.79 0.96 2.43
C LEU A 55 12.42 0.73 3.89
N LYS A 56 11.45 1.49 4.38
CA LYS A 56 10.99 1.33 5.76
C LYS A 56 10.38 -0.04 5.99
N LEU A 57 9.55 -0.51 5.05
CA LEU A 57 8.94 -1.84 5.16
C LEU A 57 9.99 -2.94 5.12
N GLU A 58 11.03 -2.75 4.32
CA GLU A 58 12.13 -3.70 4.25
C GLU A 58 12.91 -3.72 5.56
N GLN A 59 13.19 -2.54 6.12
CA GLN A 59 13.90 -2.43 7.39
C GLN A 59 13.10 -3.05 8.54
N GLU A 60 11.80 -2.96 8.48
CA GLU A 60 10.90 -3.57 9.48
C GLU A 60 10.71 -5.06 9.27
N GLY A 61 11.22 -5.61 8.17
CA GLY A 61 11.13 -7.03 7.91
C GLY A 61 9.79 -7.47 7.32
N TYR A 62 8.98 -6.54 6.86
CA TYR A 62 7.66 -6.85 6.29
C TYR A 62 7.72 -7.17 4.81
N VAL A 63 8.74 -6.69 4.12
CA VAL A 63 9.01 -7.07 2.74
C VAL A 63 10.48 -7.43 2.61
N THR A 64 10.77 -8.26 1.62
CA THR A 64 12.14 -8.57 1.23
C THR A 64 12.32 -8.14 -0.22
N ALA A 65 13.56 -7.92 -0.63
CA ALA A 65 13.84 -7.41 -1.96
C ALA A 65 14.95 -8.21 -2.62
N GLN A 66 14.79 -8.43 -3.91
CA GLN A 66 15.80 -9.13 -4.73
C GLN A 66 15.91 -8.43 -6.07
N TRP A 67 17.13 -8.37 -6.58
CA TRP A 67 17.37 -7.84 -7.92
C TRP A 67 16.97 -8.87 -8.96
N GLY A 68 16.33 -8.41 -10.04
CA GLY A 68 15.93 -9.25 -11.15
C GLY A 68 15.90 -8.45 -12.43
N ILE A 69 15.38 -9.05 -13.48
CA ILE A 69 15.29 -8.42 -14.80
C ILE A 69 13.81 -8.19 -15.09
N SER A 70 13.45 -6.95 -15.38
CA SER A 70 12.07 -6.59 -15.69
C SER A 70 11.71 -6.96 -17.14
N ASP A 71 10.43 -6.82 -17.48
CA ASP A 71 9.93 -7.16 -18.82
C ASP A 71 10.63 -6.39 -19.93
N ASN A 72 11.07 -5.16 -19.66
CA ASN A 72 11.78 -4.38 -20.66
C ASN A 72 13.30 -4.57 -20.57
N ASN A 73 13.72 -5.71 -20.03
CA ASN A 73 15.12 -6.13 -19.97
C ASN A 73 16.00 -5.18 -19.18
N ARG A 74 15.42 -4.59 -18.13
CA ARG A 74 16.17 -3.70 -17.23
C ARG A 74 16.31 -4.33 -15.86
N ARG A 75 17.41 -4.03 -15.21
CA ARG A 75 17.64 -4.49 -13.86
C ARG A 75 16.66 -3.76 -12.92
N ALA A 76 15.96 -4.51 -12.10
CA ALA A 76 14.98 -3.95 -11.19
C ALA A 76 14.98 -4.70 -9.87
N LYS A 77 14.64 -3.97 -8.81
CA LYS A 77 14.54 -4.54 -7.47
C LYS A 77 13.09 -4.99 -7.26
N TYR A 78 12.91 -6.28 -7.00
CA TYR A 78 11.58 -6.87 -6.79
C TYR A 78 11.33 -7.07 -5.32
N TYR A 79 10.14 -6.69 -4.89
CA TYR A 79 9.73 -6.77 -3.49
C TYR A 79 8.72 -7.86 -3.31
N SER A 80 8.82 -8.58 -2.20
CA SER A 80 7.90 -9.68 -1.86
C SER A 80 7.49 -9.57 -0.41
N LEU A 81 6.26 -9.97 -0.14
CA LEU A 81 5.72 -9.95 1.22
C LEU A 81 6.34 -11.08 2.03
N THR A 82 6.81 -10.77 3.24
CA THR A 82 7.31 -11.78 4.16
C THR A 82 6.18 -12.32 5.02
N ARG A 83 6.47 -13.38 5.79
CA ARG A 83 5.50 -13.90 6.75
C ARG A 83 5.12 -12.84 7.78
N ALA A 84 6.11 -12.09 8.27
CA ALA A 84 5.84 -10.98 9.19
C ALA A 84 5.01 -9.90 8.52
N GLY A 85 5.26 -9.65 7.24
CA GLY A 85 4.47 -8.69 6.47
C GLY A 85 3.01 -9.11 6.34
N LYS A 86 2.78 -10.40 6.14
CA LYS A 86 1.41 -10.93 6.10
C LYS A 86 0.67 -10.66 7.41
N ARG A 87 1.33 -10.94 8.54
CA ARG A 87 0.72 -10.70 9.84
C ARG A 87 0.44 -9.22 10.07
N GLN A 88 1.38 -8.37 9.66
CA GLN A 88 1.20 -6.93 9.79
C GLN A 88 0.06 -6.45 8.91
N LEU A 89 -0.04 -6.97 7.70
CA LEU A 89 -1.15 -6.64 6.80
C LEU A 89 -2.49 -6.99 7.42
N GLU A 90 -2.61 -8.17 8.00
CA GLU A 90 -3.86 -8.59 8.63
C GLU A 90 -4.24 -7.67 9.79
N LYS A 91 -3.26 -7.29 10.60
CA LYS A 91 -3.48 -6.38 11.72
C LYS A 91 -3.97 -5.02 11.22
N GLU A 92 -3.29 -4.46 10.23
CA GLU A 92 -3.63 -3.14 9.72
C GLU A 92 -4.96 -3.14 8.97
N ALA A 93 -5.26 -4.26 8.27
CA ALA A 93 -6.54 -4.39 7.58
C ALA A 93 -7.70 -4.39 8.57
N ARG A 94 -7.53 -5.06 9.71
CA ARG A 94 -8.56 -5.04 10.76
C ARG A 94 -8.76 -3.65 11.33
N GLN A 95 -7.65 -2.94 11.59
CA GLN A 95 -7.72 -1.56 12.09
C GLN A 95 -8.40 -0.65 11.10
N TRP A 96 -8.09 -0.83 9.82
CA TRP A 96 -8.71 -0.05 8.75
C TRP A 96 -10.21 -0.33 8.67
N GLY A 97 -10.60 -1.59 8.78
CA GLY A 97 -12.01 -1.98 8.77
C GLY A 97 -12.78 -1.32 9.91
N GLN A 98 -12.19 -1.29 11.10
CA GLN A 98 -12.79 -0.61 12.25
C GLN A 98 -12.90 0.88 12.00
N THR A 99 -11.85 1.48 11.47
CA THR A 99 -11.83 2.92 11.17
C THR A 99 -12.93 3.28 10.19
N THR A 100 -13.07 2.52 9.10
CA THR A 100 -14.11 2.82 8.11
C THR A 100 -15.50 2.62 8.68
N THR A 101 -15.69 1.64 9.55
CA THR A 101 -16.99 1.43 10.21
C THR A 101 -17.35 2.63 11.06
N VAL A 102 -16.41 3.09 11.88
CA VAL A 102 -16.65 4.25 12.75
C VAL A 102 -16.91 5.50 11.93
N MET A 103 -16.08 5.74 10.91
CA MET A 103 -16.24 6.93 10.07
C MET A 103 -17.57 6.90 9.33
N GLY A 104 -17.99 5.70 8.90
CA GLY A 104 -19.29 5.55 8.24
C GLY A 104 -20.43 5.98 9.13
N ARG A 105 -20.34 5.72 10.42
CA ARG A 105 -21.37 6.15 11.37
C ARG A 105 -21.43 7.67 11.50
N PHE A 106 -20.29 8.33 11.37
CA PHE A 106 -20.26 9.79 11.43
C PHE A 106 -20.90 10.44 10.21
N PHE A 107 -20.75 9.80 9.04
CA PHE A 107 -21.16 10.41 7.78
C PHE A 107 -22.43 9.81 7.19
N SER A 108 -23.09 8.89 7.88
CA SER A 108 -24.36 8.32 7.44
C SER A 108 -25.49 9.08 8.10
N PRO A 109 -26.23 9.92 7.37
CA PRO A 109 -27.33 10.69 7.97
C PRO A 109 -28.38 9.76 8.58
N GLY A 110 -28.75 10.03 9.81
CA GLY A 110 -29.74 9.24 10.51
C GLY A 110 -29.26 7.96 11.15
N GLU A 111 -28.05 7.53 10.78
CA GLU A 111 -27.46 6.32 11.33
C GLU A 111 -26.81 6.61 12.67
N GLY A 112 -27.16 5.81 13.67
CA GLY A 112 -26.57 5.96 14.99
C GLY A 112 -26.96 7.23 15.71
N LEU A 113 -27.89 7.99 15.18
CA LEU A 113 -28.38 9.19 15.85
C LEU A 113 -29.52 8.83 16.78
N PRO A 114 -29.53 9.44 17.97
CA PRO A 114 -30.65 9.22 18.91
C PRO A 114 -31.96 9.67 18.31
#